data_76e21afc810c665435dc1a8999263231
#
_entry.id   76e21afc810c665435dc1a8999263231
#
_cell.length_a   1.000
_cell.length_b   1.000
_cell.length_c   1.000
_cell.angle_alpha   90.00
_cell.angle_beta   90.00
_cell.angle_gamma   90.00
#
_symmetry.space_group_name_H-M   'P 1'
#
loop_
_entity.id
_entity.type
_entity.pdbx_description
1 polymer ?
#
loop_
_entity_poly.entity_id
_entity_poly.type
_entity_poly.pdbx_seq_one_letter_code
_entity_poly.pdbx_strand_id
1 'polypeptide(L)'
;LIAYAIAFVVPFFMGLYLSFCKFTTIRDAEFVGLQNYIDAFKDATFPDAFKFTTLFAIVTLVLINVLAFLVALALTQKIKGTNIFRTIFFMPNLIGGIVLGYVWQLIFDAIFSKFDTALKLNEVLGFWGLVILVCWQQIGYMMIVYIAGLQAIPEDIQEAAMIDGANRTQRLLSLIHI
;
A
#
# COMPACT_ATOMS: atom_id res chain seq x y z
N LEU A 1 -3.41 -23.22 15.72
CA LEU A 1 -4.09 -22.34 16.69
C LEU A 1 -3.16 -21.92 17.82
N ILE A 2 -2.46 -22.84 18.52
CA ILE A 2 -1.56 -22.53 19.65
C ILE A 2 -0.42 -21.58 19.20
N ALA A 3 0.28 -21.90 18.10
CA ALA A 3 1.36 -21.05 17.58
C ALA A 3 0.86 -19.64 17.20
N TYR A 4 -0.34 -19.53 16.63
CA TYR A 4 -0.97 -18.26 16.33
C TYR A 4 -1.29 -17.47 17.61
N ALA A 5 -1.86 -18.13 18.61
CA ALA A 5 -2.16 -17.49 19.89
C ALA A 5 -0.90 -16.93 20.57
N ILE A 6 0.19 -17.69 20.60
CA ILE A 6 1.45 -17.28 21.22
C ILE A 6 2.10 -16.14 20.42
N ALA A 7 2.11 -16.21 19.07
CA ALA A 7 2.82 -15.27 18.24
C ALA A 7 2.06 -13.96 17.98
N PHE A 8 0.72 -13.98 18.02
CA PHE A 8 -0.11 -12.81 17.67
C PHE A 8 -1.05 -12.38 18.78
N VAL A 9 -1.85 -13.31 19.33
CA VAL A 9 -2.90 -12.94 20.30
C VAL A 9 -2.30 -12.44 21.60
N VAL A 10 -1.35 -13.16 22.17
CA VAL A 10 -0.70 -12.75 23.44
C VAL A 10 0.03 -11.41 23.29
N PRO A 11 0.93 -11.20 22.30
CA PRO A 11 1.58 -9.89 22.11
C PRO A 11 0.60 -8.74 21.84
N PHE A 12 -0.51 -9.01 21.12
CA PHE A 12 -1.52 -7.99 20.86
C PHE A 12 -2.18 -7.51 22.17
N PHE A 13 -2.64 -8.40 23.02
CA PHE A 13 -3.24 -8.00 24.30
C PHE A 13 -2.23 -7.41 25.27
N MET A 14 -0.98 -7.91 25.26
CA MET A 14 0.10 -7.29 26.04
C MET A 14 0.38 -5.86 25.55
N GLY A 15 0.46 -5.64 24.25
CA GLY A 15 0.64 -4.32 23.67
C GLY A 15 -0.53 -3.37 23.99
N LEU A 16 -1.76 -3.88 23.92
CA LEU A 16 -2.95 -3.14 24.33
C LEU A 16 -2.90 -2.73 25.80
N TYR A 17 -2.54 -3.63 26.70
CA TYR A 17 -2.35 -3.31 28.12
C TYR A 17 -1.24 -2.28 28.34
N LEU A 18 -0.07 -2.47 27.69
CA LEU A 18 1.07 -1.57 27.79
C LEU A 18 0.77 -0.17 27.23
N SER A 19 -0.17 -0.02 26.31
CA SER A 19 -0.57 1.30 25.82
C SER A 19 -1.20 2.19 26.89
N PHE A 20 -1.74 1.59 27.96
CA PHE A 20 -2.25 2.28 29.14
C PHE A 20 -1.21 2.42 30.26
N CYS A 21 0.03 1.97 30.03
CA CYS A 21 1.11 2.01 31.02
C CYS A 21 2.21 2.97 30.56
N LYS A 22 2.85 3.61 31.55
CA LYS A 22 4.12 4.30 31.35
C LYS A 22 5.23 3.32 31.71
N PHE A 23 6.16 3.06 30.79
CA PHE A 23 7.23 2.07 31.01
C PHE A 23 8.50 2.43 30.24
N THR A 24 9.65 2.07 30.80
CA THR A 24 10.92 2.00 30.09
C THR A 24 11.24 0.57 29.68
N THR A 25 10.87 -0.38 30.53
CA THR A 25 10.93 -1.83 30.27
C THR A 25 9.61 -2.46 30.69
N ILE A 26 9.27 -3.64 30.15
CA ILE A 26 8.02 -4.35 30.51
C ILE A 26 7.90 -4.59 32.01
N ARG A 27 9.03 -4.66 32.74
CA ARG A 27 9.05 -4.91 34.20
C ARG A 27 8.68 -3.68 35.02
N ASP A 28 8.86 -2.47 34.47
CA ASP A 28 8.64 -1.20 35.15
C ASP A 28 7.34 -0.53 34.69
N ALA A 29 6.38 -1.32 34.22
CA ALA A 29 5.14 -0.80 33.67
C ALA A 29 4.20 -0.32 34.79
N GLU A 30 4.00 0.99 34.87
CA GLU A 30 3.04 1.63 35.76
C GLU A 30 1.75 1.99 34.99
N PHE A 31 0.61 1.56 35.49
CA PHE A 31 -0.67 1.87 34.85
C PHE A 31 -1.01 3.37 35.01
N VAL A 32 -1.09 4.10 33.90
CA VAL A 32 -1.39 5.53 33.87
C VAL A 32 -2.72 5.85 33.19
N GLY A 33 -3.50 4.83 32.84
CA GLY A 33 -4.77 4.98 32.15
C GLY A 33 -4.61 5.60 30.76
N LEU A 34 -5.39 6.63 30.44
CA LEU A 34 -5.39 7.29 29.12
C LEU A 34 -4.34 8.40 28.98
N GLN A 35 -3.43 8.55 29.95
CA GLN A 35 -2.48 9.67 29.96
C GLN A 35 -1.60 9.68 28.70
N ASN A 36 -1.11 8.52 28.26
CA ASN A 36 -0.30 8.42 27.03
C ASN A 36 -1.04 8.94 25.79
N TYR A 37 -2.33 8.68 25.69
CA TYR A 37 -3.16 9.17 24.58
C TYR A 37 -3.36 10.67 24.65
N ILE A 38 -3.63 11.19 25.88
CA ILE A 38 -3.78 12.62 26.11
C ILE A 38 -2.49 13.36 25.76
N ASP A 39 -1.35 12.82 26.17
CA ASP A 39 -0.04 13.41 25.90
C ASP A 39 0.30 13.36 24.40
N ALA A 40 -0.03 12.27 23.71
CA ALA A 40 0.13 12.16 22.26
C ALA A 40 -0.69 13.23 21.51
N PHE A 41 -1.95 13.47 21.90
CA PHE A 41 -2.78 14.51 21.26
C PHE A 41 -2.37 15.94 21.64
N LYS A 42 -1.64 16.13 22.74
CA LYS A 42 -1.05 17.43 23.13
C LYS A 42 0.27 17.71 22.45
N ASP A 43 0.96 16.69 21.98
CA ASP A 43 2.21 16.83 21.24
C ASP A 43 1.91 17.47 19.86
N ALA A 44 2.52 18.62 19.61
CA ALA A 44 2.32 19.37 18.36
C ALA A 44 2.75 18.59 17.11
N THR A 45 3.66 17.63 17.25
CA THR A 45 4.16 16.82 16.12
C THR A 45 3.19 15.71 15.73
N PHE A 46 2.37 15.22 16.65
CA PHE A 46 1.44 14.12 16.41
C PHE A 46 0.33 14.45 15.38
N PRO A 47 -0.37 15.59 15.49
CA PRO A 47 -1.36 15.97 14.49
C PRO A 47 -0.79 16.13 13.09
N ASP A 48 0.41 16.66 12.96
CA ASP A 48 1.06 16.84 11.66
C ASP A 48 1.49 15.50 11.06
N ALA A 49 2.06 14.60 11.86
CA ALA A 49 2.36 13.23 11.45
C ALA A 49 1.08 12.46 11.05
N PHE A 50 -0.01 12.66 11.79
CA PHE A 50 -1.30 12.03 11.48
C PHE A 50 -1.88 12.53 10.15
N LYS A 51 -1.86 13.85 9.92
CA LYS A 51 -2.30 14.45 8.64
C LYS A 51 -1.45 13.94 7.47
N PHE A 52 -0.13 13.96 7.64
CA PHE A 52 0.80 13.45 6.62
C PHE A 52 0.50 11.99 6.27
N THR A 53 0.40 11.13 7.28
CA THR A 53 0.16 9.70 7.10
C THR A 53 -1.21 9.43 6.46
N THR A 54 -2.24 10.16 6.89
CA THR A 54 -3.60 10.03 6.33
C THR A 54 -3.63 10.44 4.87
N LEU A 55 -3.04 11.60 4.54
CA LEU A 55 -2.96 12.06 3.15
C LEU A 55 -2.17 11.08 2.29
N PHE A 56 -1.02 10.62 2.79
CA PHE A 56 -0.19 9.63 2.12
C PHE A 56 -0.95 8.32 1.85
N ALA A 57 -1.68 7.82 2.86
CA ALA A 57 -2.47 6.60 2.74
C ALA A 57 -3.59 6.75 1.69
N ILE A 58 -4.31 7.87 1.68
CA ILE A 58 -5.39 8.11 0.70
C ILE A 58 -4.81 8.21 -0.72
N VAL A 59 -3.76 9.00 -0.90
CA VAL A 59 -3.14 9.20 -2.23
C VAL A 59 -2.57 7.89 -2.77
N THR A 60 -1.80 7.16 -1.97
CA THR A 60 -1.22 5.88 -2.40
C THR A 60 -2.28 4.82 -2.65
N LEU A 61 -3.32 4.73 -1.81
CA LEU A 61 -4.44 3.80 -2.00
C LEU A 61 -5.12 4.05 -3.35
N VAL A 62 -5.46 5.29 -3.66
CA VAL A 62 -6.11 5.63 -4.93
C VAL A 62 -5.18 5.34 -6.11
N LEU A 63 -3.95 5.82 -6.07
CA LEU A 63 -3.00 5.65 -7.17
C LEU A 63 -2.66 4.17 -7.43
N ILE A 64 -2.37 3.40 -6.38
CA ILE A 64 -2.05 1.98 -6.52
C ILE A 64 -3.21 1.23 -7.16
N ASN A 65 -4.44 1.42 -6.65
CA ASN A 65 -5.59 0.70 -7.18
C ASN A 65 -5.90 1.10 -8.63
N VAL A 66 -5.91 2.39 -8.94
CA VAL A 66 -6.17 2.87 -10.31
C VAL A 66 -5.10 2.36 -11.27
N LEU A 67 -3.81 2.53 -10.96
CA LEU A 67 -2.73 2.11 -11.85
C LEU A 67 -2.64 0.60 -11.98
N ALA A 68 -2.77 -0.14 -10.89
CA ALA A 68 -2.77 -1.61 -10.91
C ALA A 68 -3.93 -2.17 -11.72
N PHE A 69 -5.13 -1.59 -11.58
CA PHE A 69 -6.30 -1.98 -12.35
C PHE A 69 -6.12 -1.70 -13.84
N LEU A 70 -5.62 -0.53 -14.22
CA LEU A 70 -5.33 -0.19 -15.63
C LEU A 70 -4.32 -1.16 -16.24
N VAL A 71 -3.23 -1.46 -15.51
CA VAL A 71 -2.23 -2.44 -15.97
C VAL A 71 -2.84 -3.83 -16.06
N ALA A 72 -3.66 -4.25 -15.10
CA ALA A 72 -4.36 -5.54 -15.13
C ALA A 72 -5.29 -5.65 -16.35
N LEU A 73 -6.08 -4.61 -16.64
CA LEU A 73 -6.93 -4.54 -17.83
C LEU A 73 -6.12 -4.65 -19.13
N ALA A 74 -4.97 -3.97 -19.21
CA ALA A 74 -4.10 -4.07 -20.36
C ALA A 74 -3.55 -5.50 -20.53
N LEU A 75 -3.11 -6.13 -19.42
CA LEU A 75 -2.50 -7.46 -19.44
C LEU A 75 -3.50 -8.63 -19.50
N THR A 76 -4.79 -8.39 -19.31
CA THR A 76 -5.85 -9.41 -19.58
C THR A 76 -6.27 -9.45 -21.04
N GLN A 77 -5.88 -8.44 -21.83
CA GLN A 77 -6.03 -8.52 -23.29
C GLN A 77 -4.99 -9.51 -23.83
N LYS A 78 -5.31 -10.20 -24.94
CA LYS A 78 -4.45 -11.22 -25.59
C LYS A 78 -3.17 -10.60 -26.20
N ILE A 79 -2.33 -9.96 -25.37
CA ILE A 79 -1.07 -9.33 -25.79
C ILE A 79 0.06 -10.38 -25.72
N LYS A 80 0.88 -10.43 -26.76
CA LYS A 80 2.07 -11.31 -26.74
C LYS A 80 3.04 -10.85 -25.65
N GLY A 81 3.54 -11.79 -24.84
CA GLY A 81 4.52 -11.47 -23.79
C GLY A 81 3.92 -11.03 -22.44
N THR A 82 2.62 -11.15 -22.21
CA THR A 82 1.93 -10.79 -20.95
C THR A 82 2.64 -11.32 -19.70
N ASN A 83 3.17 -12.54 -19.74
CA ASN A 83 3.86 -13.14 -18.59
C ASN A 83 5.16 -12.40 -18.23
N ILE A 84 5.90 -11.88 -19.24
CA ILE A 84 7.10 -11.09 -19.01
C ILE A 84 6.73 -9.78 -18.28
N PHE A 85 5.70 -9.10 -18.76
CA PHE A 85 5.23 -7.87 -18.11
C PHE A 85 4.75 -8.12 -16.67
N ARG A 86 3.99 -9.20 -16.44
CA ARG A 86 3.57 -9.60 -15.07
C ARG A 86 4.78 -9.79 -14.15
N THR A 87 5.82 -10.47 -14.63
CA THR A 87 7.04 -10.68 -13.84
C THR A 87 7.76 -9.37 -13.54
N ILE A 88 7.93 -8.50 -14.55
CA ILE A 88 8.62 -7.20 -14.38
C ILE A 88 7.89 -6.31 -13.37
N PHE A 89 6.55 -6.20 -13.47
CA PHE A 89 5.77 -5.40 -12.53
C PHE A 89 5.73 -5.98 -11.12
N PHE A 90 5.80 -7.30 -10.98
CA PHE A 90 5.76 -7.96 -9.67
C PHE A 90 7.13 -7.97 -8.97
N MET A 91 8.23 -7.94 -9.71
CA MET A 91 9.58 -8.04 -9.18
C MET A 91 9.92 -7.04 -8.07
N PRO A 92 9.51 -5.75 -8.15
CA PRO A 92 9.77 -4.78 -7.07
C PRO A 92 9.22 -5.19 -5.71
N ASN A 93 8.10 -5.90 -5.68
CA ASN A 93 7.47 -6.34 -4.44
C ASN A 93 8.30 -7.41 -3.69
N LEU A 94 9.19 -8.12 -4.39
CA LEU A 94 10.06 -9.14 -3.83
C LEU A 94 11.31 -8.55 -3.14
N ILE A 95 11.59 -7.26 -3.36
CA ILE A 95 12.75 -6.59 -2.76
C ILE A 95 12.41 -6.18 -1.34
N GLY A 96 13.27 -6.53 -0.38
CA GLY A 96 13.09 -6.14 1.02
C GLY A 96 13.05 -4.62 1.20
N GLY A 97 12.07 -4.13 1.97
CA GLY A 97 11.77 -2.69 2.10
C GLY A 97 12.96 -1.83 2.54
N ILE A 98 13.83 -2.33 3.41
CA ILE A 98 15.04 -1.60 3.86
C ILE A 98 16.00 -1.37 2.69
N VAL A 99 16.28 -2.41 1.90
CA VAL A 99 17.17 -2.33 0.74
C VAL A 99 16.57 -1.40 -0.31
N LEU A 100 15.28 -1.57 -0.56
CA LEU A 100 14.54 -0.73 -1.50
C LEU A 100 14.59 0.75 -1.10
N GLY A 101 14.30 1.06 0.16
CA GLY A 101 14.34 2.43 0.67
C GLY A 101 15.72 3.07 0.51
N TYR A 102 16.80 2.34 0.80
CA TYR A 102 18.15 2.83 0.64
C TYR A 102 18.52 3.09 -0.84
N VAL A 103 18.20 2.16 -1.73
CA VAL A 103 18.45 2.31 -3.18
C VAL A 103 17.71 3.51 -3.74
N TRP A 104 16.41 3.67 -3.40
CA TRP A 104 15.63 4.80 -3.87
C TRP A 104 16.11 6.14 -3.28
N GLN A 105 16.56 6.15 -2.02
CA GLN A 105 17.18 7.34 -1.45
C GLN A 105 18.39 7.78 -2.28
N LEU A 106 19.30 6.85 -2.63
CA LEU A 106 20.46 7.16 -3.47
C LEU A 106 20.06 7.69 -4.84
N ILE A 107 19.04 7.09 -5.47
CA ILE A 107 18.53 7.54 -6.78
C ILE A 107 17.97 8.95 -6.69
N PHE A 108 17.14 9.22 -5.70
CA PHE A 108 16.56 10.56 -5.52
C PHE A 108 17.61 11.60 -5.19
N ASP A 109 18.55 11.29 -4.29
CA ASP A 109 19.64 12.21 -3.93
C ASP A 109 20.50 12.52 -5.16
N ALA A 110 20.80 11.53 -6.00
CA ALA A 110 21.55 11.75 -7.25
C ALA A 110 20.79 12.60 -8.28
N ILE A 111 19.45 12.49 -8.34
CA ILE A 111 18.63 13.31 -9.23
C ILE A 111 18.52 14.74 -8.69
N PHE A 112 18.17 14.90 -7.41
CA PHE A 112 17.87 16.19 -6.82
C PHE A 112 19.13 17.04 -6.57
N SER A 113 20.29 16.42 -6.36
CA SER A 113 21.57 17.15 -6.27
C SER A 113 21.87 17.99 -7.51
N LYS A 114 21.35 17.62 -8.69
CA LYS A 114 21.48 18.41 -9.92
C LYS A 114 20.64 19.70 -9.90
N PHE A 115 19.71 19.81 -8.99
CA PHE A 115 18.81 20.96 -8.83
C PHE A 115 19.07 21.70 -7.51
N ASP A 116 20.26 21.53 -6.90
CA ASP A 116 20.66 22.11 -5.63
C ASP A 116 19.65 21.88 -4.49
N THR A 117 18.96 20.73 -4.53
CA THR A 117 17.99 20.33 -3.51
C THR A 117 18.19 18.87 -3.11
N ALA A 118 17.56 18.48 -2.01
CA ALA A 118 17.54 17.09 -1.54
C ALA A 118 16.13 16.69 -1.11
N LEU A 119 15.83 15.40 -1.19
CA LEU A 119 14.52 14.84 -0.81
C LEU A 119 14.11 15.25 0.61
N LYS A 120 15.08 15.28 1.54
CA LYS A 120 14.87 15.62 2.95
C LYS A 120 14.68 17.12 3.23
N LEU A 121 15.06 17.98 2.29
CA LEU A 121 14.98 19.44 2.45
C LEU A 121 13.64 20.04 1.99
N ASN A 122 12.84 19.26 1.26
CA ASN A 122 11.57 19.73 0.73
C ASN A 122 10.47 18.68 1.03
N GLU A 123 9.54 19.06 1.87
CA GLU A 123 8.43 18.18 2.31
C GLU A 123 7.60 17.64 1.14
N VAL A 124 7.35 18.48 0.12
CA VAL A 124 6.58 18.09 -1.06
C VAL A 124 7.34 17.05 -1.89
N LEU A 125 8.64 17.25 -2.10
CA LEU A 125 9.47 16.27 -2.81
C LEU A 125 9.58 14.97 -2.01
N GLY A 126 9.73 15.05 -0.69
CA GLY A 126 9.73 13.90 0.21
C GLY A 126 8.44 13.10 0.12
N PHE A 127 7.30 13.78 0.16
CA PHE A 127 5.98 13.15 0.03
C PHE A 127 5.84 12.40 -1.30
N TRP A 128 6.08 13.09 -2.43
CA TRP A 128 5.93 12.47 -3.75
C TRP A 128 6.98 11.40 -4.02
N GLY A 129 8.19 11.54 -3.50
CA GLY A 129 9.21 10.50 -3.55
C GLY A 129 8.75 9.21 -2.89
N LEU A 130 8.16 9.29 -1.68
CA LEU A 130 7.59 8.15 -0.98
C LEU A 130 6.39 7.57 -1.75
N VAL A 131 5.50 8.40 -2.29
CA VAL A 131 4.36 7.96 -3.10
C VAL A 131 4.84 7.17 -4.33
N ILE A 132 5.83 7.68 -5.07
CA ILE A 132 6.38 7.01 -6.25
C ILE A 132 6.99 5.65 -5.86
N LEU A 133 7.80 5.60 -4.79
CA LEU A 133 8.42 4.38 -4.31
C LEU A 133 7.38 3.33 -3.96
N VAL A 134 6.39 3.68 -3.14
CA VAL A 134 5.36 2.74 -2.66
C VAL A 134 4.45 2.31 -3.82
N CYS A 135 4.05 3.21 -4.71
CA CYS A 135 3.29 2.87 -5.89
C CYS A 135 4.05 1.89 -6.78
N TRP A 136 5.32 2.17 -7.10
CA TRP A 136 6.15 1.28 -7.91
C TRP A 136 6.30 -0.12 -7.29
N GLN A 137 6.42 -0.20 -5.96
CA GLN A 137 6.52 -1.47 -5.25
C GLN A 137 5.20 -2.26 -5.24
N GLN A 138 4.06 -1.58 -5.02
CA GLN A 138 2.79 -2.24 -4.72
C GLN A 138 1.90 -2.47 -5.95
N ILE A 139 2.07 -1.70 -7.03
CA ILE A 139 1.25 -1.83 -8.24
C ILE A 139 1.28 -3.26 -8.78
N GLY A 140 2.45 -3.90 -8.81
CA GLY A 140 2.59 -5.26 -9.34
C GLY A 140 1.83 -6.32 -8.54
N TYR A 141 1.82 -6.20 -7.21
CA TYR A 141 1.04 -7.09 -6.36
C TYR A 141 -0.46 -6.93 -6.59
N MET A 142 -0.96 -5.70 -6.53
CA MET A 142 -2.39 -5.42 -6.74
C MET A 142 -2.82 -5.75 -8.17
N MET A 143 -1.96 -5.54 -9.17
CA MET A 143 -2.20 -5.95 -10.55
C MET A 143 -2.50 -7.45 -10.66
N ILE A 144 -1.72 -8.31 -9.97
CA ILE A 144 -1.96 -9.76 -10.00
C ILE A 144 -3.31 -10.11 -9.37
N VAL A 145 -3.68 -9.45 -8.26
CA VAL A 145 -4.98 -9.65 -7.62
C VAL A 145 -6.12 -9.26 -8.57
N TYR A 146 -6.01 -8.12 -9.25
CA TYR A 146 -7.00 -7.70 -10.24
C TYR A 146 -7.05 -8.63 -11.46
N ILE A 147 -5.91 -9.12 -11.95
CA ILE A 147 -5.89 -10.10 -13.05
C ILE A 147 -6.63 -11.37 -12.65
N ALA A 148 -6.37 -11.87 -11.44
CA ALA A 148 -7.05 -13.07 -10.94
C ALA A 148 -8.57 -12.86 -10.86
N GLY A 149 -9.03 -11.71 -10.34
CA GLY A 149 -10.45 -11.37 -10.32
C GLY A 149 -11.07 -11.25 -11.72
N LEU A 150 -10.41 -10.55 -12.65
CA LEU A 150 -10.91 -10.38 -14.01
C LEU A 150 -10.96 -11.71 -14.79
N GLN A 151 -10.03 -12.62 -14.52
CA GLN A 151 -9.99 -13.95 -15.18
C GLN A 151 -10.91 -14.98 -14.52
N ALA A 152 -11.41 -14.73 -13.33
CA ALA A 152 -12.36 -15.61 -12.65
C ALA A 152 -13.78 -15.54 -13.24
N ILE A 153 -14.06 -14.54 -14.07
CA ILE A 153 -15.38 -14.34 -14.67
C ILE A 153 -15.57 -15.30 -15.83
N PRO A 154 -16.57 -16.21 -15.80
CA PRO A 154 -16.85 -17.15 -16.88
C PRO A 154 -17.17 -16.42 -18.20
N GLU A 155 -16.73 -17.01 -19.32
CA GLU A 155 -16.94 -16.42 -20.64
C GLU A 155 -18.44 -16.37 -21.02
N ASP A 156 -19.22 -17.37 -20.59
CA ASP A 156 -20.67 -17.45 -20.82
C ASP A 156 -21.44 -16.26 -20.22
N ILE A 157 -21.04 -15.77 -19.04
CA ILE A 157 -21.61 -14.56 -18.43
C ILE A 157 -21.27 -13.32 -19.27
N GLN A 158 -20.08 -13.26 -19.82
CA GLN A 158 -19.67 -12.15 -20.68
C GLN A 158 -20.43 -12.16 -22.02
N GLU A 159 -20.66 -13.34 -22.58
CA GLU A 159 -21.46 -13.53 -23.81
C GLU A 159 -22.93 -13.19 -23.59
N ALA A 160 -23.52 -13.63 -22.48
CA ALA A 160 -24.91 -13.29 -22.14
C ALA A 160 -25.07 -11.76 -22.01
N ALA A 161 -24.16 -11.08 -21.33
CA ALA A 161 -24.18 -9.62 -21.21
C ALA A 161 -24.02 -8.91 -22.58
N MET A 162 -23.30 -9.51 -23.54
CA MET A 162 -23.21 -8.97 -24.90
C MET A 162 -24.53 -9.13 -25.65
N ILE A 163 -25.23 -10.25 -25.50
CA ILE A 163 -26.54 -10.51 -26.10
C ILE A 163 -27.59 -9.54 -25.55
N ASP A 164 -27.50 -9.22 -24.25
CA ASP A 164 -28.35 -8.24 -23.57
C ASP A 164 -28.02 -6.78 -23.94
N GLY A 165 -27.06 -6.55 -24.84
CA GLY A 165 -26.70 -5.23 -25.34
C GLY A 165 -25.81 -4.40 -24.40
N ALA A 166 -25.23 -4.99 -23.36
CA ALA A 166 -24.31 -4.29 -22.46
C ALA A 166 -23.02 -3.88 -23.19
N ASN A 167 -22.66 -2.60 -23.12
CA ASN A 167 -21.42 -2.10 -23.67
C ASN A 167 -20.21 -2.56 -22.83
N ARG A 168 -18.99 -2.36 -23.36
CA ARG A 168 -17.75 -2.81 -22.71
C ARG A 168 -17.57 -2.23 -21.30
N THR A 169 -17.93 -0.98 -21.11
CA THR A 169 -17.81 -0.30 -19.80
C THR A 169 -18.85 -0.81 -18.81
N GLN A 170 -20.07 -1.03 -19.25
CA GLN A 170 -21.12 -1.60 -18.40
C GLN A 170 -20.78 -3.01 -17.96
N ARG A 171 -20.29 -3.85 -18.86
CA ARG A 171 -19.80 -5.20 -18.51
C ARG A 171 -18.69 -5.13 -17.48
N LEU A 172 -17.68 -4.25 -17.68
CA LEU A 172 -16.57 -4.10 -16.75
C LEU A 172 -17.04 -3.65 -15.35
N LEU A 173 -17.90 -2.64 -15.27
CA LEU A 173 -18.42 -2.12 -14.00
C LEU A 173 -19.32 -3.12 -13.28
N SER A 174 -20.18 -3.84 -14.01
CA SER A 174 -21.03 -4.88 -13.44
C SER A 174 -20.21 -6.05 -12.89
N LEU A 175 -19.12 -6.41 -13.57
CA LEU A 175 -18.26 -7.53 -13.18
C LEU A 175 -17.35 -7.21 -12.00
N ILE A 176 -17.04 -5.93 -11.73
CA ILE A 176 -16.31 -5.52 -10.54
C ILE A 176 -17.15 -5.68 -9.26
N HIS A 177 -18.48 -5.71 -9.38
CA HIS A 177 -19.40 -5.84 -8.24
C HIS A 177 -19.84 -7.28 -7.94
N ILE A 178 -19.42 -8.25 -8.71
CA ILE A 178 -19.65 -9.68 -8.47
C ILE A 178 -18.42 -10.29 -7.77
#